data_1a2c8408315ea6b4cd489d168b259172
#
_entry.id   1a2c8408315ea6b4cd489d168b259172
#
_cell.length_a   1.000
_cell.length_b   1.000
_cell.length_c   1.000
_cell.angle_alpha   90.00
_cell.angle_beta   90.00
_cell.angle_gamma   90.00
#
_symmetry.space_group_name_H-M   'P 1'
#
loop_
_entity.id
_entity.type
_entity.pdbx_description
1 polymer ?
#
loop_
_entity_poly.entity_id
_entity_poly.type
_entity_poly.pdbx_seq_one_letter_code
_entity_poly.pdbx_strand_id
1 'polypeptide(L)'
;ASGLIGIAETTSTTHPPLLLICIIGIGFMTFSGSCAAFLKLAGSRLFSDRETIRAVSLIIFITAIISGFYAYSGGFEYVLGFALLMCLWGFFFTLPIGGADMPIIISVLNSLSGWCTVLVGFSRDNTLLIIVGTLVGASGTILSYIMTKAMNRNLLKVIFTPPENTAEDAEKSVRAIHPVSYTHLT
;
A
#
# COMPACT_ATOMS: atom_id res chain seq x y z
N ALA A 1 -8.79 -1.98 11.93
CA ALA A 1 -9.03 -2.77 13.16
C ALA A 1 -7.70 -3.24 13.79
N SER A 2 -6.81 -3.89 13.02
CA SER A 2 -5.53 -4.45 13.54
C SER A 2 -4.61 -3.40 14.18
N GLY A 3 -4.45 -2.22 13.58
CA GLY A 3 -3.65 -1.14 14.14
C GLY A 3 -4.17 -0.63 15.48
N LEU A 4 -5.50 -0.54 15.65
CA LEU A 4 -6.13 -0.14 16.92
C LEU A 4 -5.93 -1.22 18.00
N ILE A 5 -5.95 -2.49 17.64
CA ILE A 5 -5.65 -3.60 18.55
C ILE A 5 -4.21 -3.49 19.04
N GLY A 6 -3.26 -3.23 18.16
CA GLY A 6 -1.86 -3.02 18.52
C GLY A 6 -1.67 -1.87 19.50
N ILE A 7 -2.35 -0.74 19.31
CA ILE A 7 -2.30 0.39 20.25
C ILE A 7 -2.88 0.01 21.60
N ALA A 8 -4.01 -0.71 21.65
CA ALA A 8 -4.61 -1.15 22.91
C ALA A 8 -3.70 -2.10 23.70
N GLU A 9 -2.92 -2.94 23.03
CA GLU A 9 -1.94 -3.81 23.68
C GLU A 9 -0.72 -3.07 24.23
N THR A 10 -0.26 -2.00 23.55
CA THR A 10 0.89 -1.22 24.04
C THR A 10 0.60 -0.46 25.34
N THR A 11 -0.67 -0.17 25.64
CA THR A 11 -1.03 0.47 26.91
C THR A 11 -0.81 -0.42 28.13
N SER A 12 -0.75 -1.74 27.94
CA SER A 12 -0.55 -2.71 29.01
C SER A 12 0.91 -3.14 29.23
N THR A 13 1.82 -2.73 28.34
CA THR A 13 3.24 -3.09 28.40
C THR A 13 4.13 -1.87 28.51
N THR A 14 5.17 -1.93 29.33
CA THR A 14 6.14 -0.83 29.52
C THR A 14 7.00 -0.62 28.26
N HIS A 15 7.20 -1.67 27.46
CA HIS A 15 7.92 -1.62 26.20
C HIS A 15 7.15 -2.40 25.14
N PRO A 16 6.70 -1.75 24.06
CA PRO A 16 5.99 -2.43 23.00
C PRO A 16 6.93 -3.41 22.29
N PRO A 17 6.61 -4.70 22.20
CA PRO A 17 7.40 -5.66 21.43
C PRO A 17 7.39 -5.27 19.94
N LEU A 18 8.47 -5.59 19.23
CA LEU A 18 8.67 -5.30 17.80
C LEU A 18 7.46 -5.73 16.94
N LEU A 19 6.84 -6.84 17.31
CA LEU A 19 5.66 -7.39 16.62
C LEU A 19 4.46 -6.44 16.68
N LEU A 20 4.22 -5.79 17.84
CA LEU A 20 3.14 -4.81 18.00
C LEU A 20 3.39 -3.55 17.15
N ILE A 21 4.64 -3.08 17.08
CA ILE A 21 5.02 -1.94 16.22
C ILE A 21 4.75 -2.27 14.75
N CYS A 22 5.09 -3.48 14.29
CA CYS A 22 4.79 -3.93 12.94
C CYS A 22 3.27 -3.98 12.67
N ILE A 23 2.47 -4.48 13.61
CA ILE A 23 1.00 -4.53 13.51
C ILE A 23 0.43 -3.12 13.36
N ILE A 24 0.86 -2.19 14.21
CA ILE A 24 0.42 -0.81 14.18
C ILE A 24 0.80 -0.16 12.85
N GLY A 25 2.08 -0.28 12.43
CA GLY A 25 2.57 0.31 11.20
C GLY A 25 1.81 -0.16 9.97
N ILE A 26 1.73 -1.49 9.75
CA ILE A 26 1.04 -2.06 8.60
C ILE A 26 -0.47 -1.76 8.66
N GLY A 27 -1.08 -1.84 9.84
CA GLY A 27 -2.52 -1.62 10.02
C GLY A 27 -2.93 -0.18 9.68
N PHE A 28 -2.20 0.84 10.15
CA PHE A 28 -2.50 2.24 9.83
C PHE A 28 -2.14 2.60 8.40
N MET A 29 -1.02 2.09 7.87
CA MET A 29 -0.65 2.26 6.47
C MET A 29 -1.72 1.71 5.52
N THR A 30 -2.19 0.49 5.74
CA THR A 30 -3.20 -0.14 4.87
C THR A 30 -4.56 0.56 4.96
N PHE A 31 -4.95 1.00 6.14
CA PHE A 31 -6.18 1.77 6.33
C PHE A 31 -6.15 3.08 5.55
N SER A 32 -5.12 3.89 5.73
CA SER A 32 -5.00 5.20 5.07
C SER A 32 -4.80 5.07 3.56
N GLY A 33 -4.00 4.07 3.12
CA GLY A 33 -3.82 3.76 1.71
C GLY A 33 -5.13 3.37 1.02
N SER A 34 -5.97 2.58 1.70
CA SER A 34 -7.30 2.22 1.19
C SER A 34 -8.24 3.42 1.10
N CYS A 35 -8.22 4.33 2.08
CA CYS A 35 -8.96 5.58 2.02
C CYS A 35 -8.50 6.46 0.85
N ALA A 36 -7.19 6.59 0.63
CA ALA A 36 -6.64 7.35 -0.49
C ALA A 36 -7.03 6.74 -1.84
N ALA A 37 -6.97 5.41 -1.96
CA ALA A 37 -7.41 4.69 -3.16
C ALA A 37 -8.89 4.93 -3.46
N PHE A 38 -9.75 4.87 -2.44
CA PHE A 38 -11.17 5.15 -2.56
C PHE A 38 -11.45 6.57 -3.04
N LEU A 39 -10.83 7.58 -2.42
CA LEU A 39 -10.99 8.99 -2.81
C LEU A 39 -10.57 9.22 -4.26
N LYS A 40 -9.50 8.56 -4.70
CA LYS A 40 -9.00 8.68 -6.07
C LYS A 40 -9.93 8.02 -7.09
N LEU A 41 -10.49 6.86 -6.77
CA LEU A 41 -11.50 6.21 -7.60
C LEU A 41 -12.81 7.01 -7.67
N ALA A 42 -13.17 7.72 -6.60
CA ALA A 42 -14.32 8.61 -6.56
C ALA A 42 -14.15 9.88 -7.42
N GLY A 43 -13.03 10.01 -8.15
CA GLY A 43 -12.79 11.10 -9.11
C GLY A 43 -12.18 12.35 -8.51
N SER A 44 -11.75 12.34 -7.25
CA SER A 44 -11.06 13.46 -6.62
C SER A 44 -9.68 13.66 -7.25
N ARG A 45 -9.48 14.77 -7.95
CA ARG A 45 -8.16 15.19 -8.45
C ARG A 45 -7.39 15.83 -7.29
N LEU A 46 -6.90 14.99 -6.38
CA LEU A 46 -6.04 15.41 -5.27
C LEU A 46 -4.60 15.51 -5.82
N PHE A 47 -4.12 16.72 -5.99
CA PHE A 47 -2.73 17.08 -6.35
C PHE A 47 -2.26 16.73 -7.77
N SER A 48 -1.68 17.76 -8.43
CA SER A 48 -1.12 17.70 -9.79
C SER A 48 0.35 17.27 -9.81
N ASP A 49 1.15 17.61 -8.78
CA ASP A 49 2.60 17.41 -8.78
C ASP A 49 3.00 16.08 -8.15
N ARG A 50 3.19 15.07 -8.99
CA ARG A 50 3.51 13.70 -8.57
C ARG A 50 4.91 13.55 -7.99
N GLU A 51 5.90 14.29 -8.48
CA GLU A 51 7.28 14.21 -7.99
C GLU A 51 7.41 14.78 -6.58
N THR A 52 6.78 15.91 -6.32
CA THR A 52 6.77 16.53 -4.98
C THR A 52 6.12 15.62 -3.94
N ILE A 53 4.98 15.00 -4.28
CA ILE A 53 4.28 14.07 -3.39
C ILE A 53 5.16 12.85 -3.07
N ARG A 54 5.93 12.38 -4.03
CA ARG A 54 6.84 11.25 -3.84
C ARG A 54 8.00 11.59 -2.92
N ALA A 55 8.63 12.74 -3.12
CA ALA A 55 9.70 13.22 -2.23
C ALA A 55 9.17 13.36 -0.79
N VAL A 56 7.99 13.94 -0.60
CA VAL A 56 7.33 14.05 0.69
C VAL A 56 7.04 12.67 1.28
N SER A 57 6.54 11.72 0.49
CA SER A 57 6.29 10.34 0.92
C SER A 57 7.56 9.65 1.41
N LEU A 58 8.69 9.82 0.73
CA LEU A 58 9.98 9.27 1.16
C LEU A 58 10.47 9.88 2.47
N ILE A 59 10.33 11.19 2.65
CA ILE A 59 10.68 11.88 3.89
C ILE A 59 9.83 11.35 5.05
N ILE A 60 8.51 11.24 4.85
CA ILE A 60 7.59 10.69 5.86
C ILE A 60 7.97 9.23 6.20
N PHE A 61 8.36 8.43 5.22
CA PHE A 61 8.79 7.05 5.44
C PHE A 61 10.04 6.97 6.31
N ILE A 62 11.05 7.79 6.01
CA ILE A 62 12.30 7.82 6.80
C ILE A 62 12.00 8.29 8.24
N THR A 63 11.20 9.33 8.41
CA THR A 63 10.80 9.81 9.74
C THR A 63 9.96 8.79 10.50
N ALA A 64 9.12 8.02 9.81
CA ALA A 64 8.34 6.95 10.40
C ALA A 64 9.23 5.79 10.89
N ILE A 65 10.27 5.39 10.13
CA ILE A 65 11.24 4.37 10.57
C ILE A 65 11.97 4.83 11.83
N ILE A 66 12.45 6.08 11.85
CA ILE A 66 13.12 6.66 13.02
C ILE A 66 12.18 6.67 14.22
N SER A 67 10.94 7.13 14.02
CA SER A 67 9.91 7.14 15.07
C SER A 67 9.57 5.72 15.57
N GLY A 68 9.56 4.73 14.70
CA GLY A 68 9.37 3.32 15.06
C GLY A 68 10.49 2.80 15.98
N PHE A 69 11.73 3.21 15.71
CA PHE A 69 12.86 2.87 16.57
C PHE A 69 12.74 3.51 17.97
N TYR A 70 12.30 4.76 18.03
CA TYR A 70 12.02 5.42 19.31
C TYR A 70 10.79 4.84 20.02
N ALA A 71 9.79 4.39 19.29
CA ALA A 71 8.60 3.72 19.85
C ALA A 71 8.96 2.38 20.50
N TYR A 72 10.02 1.70 20.05
CA TYR A 72 10.52 0.48 20.68
C TYR A 72 11.11 0.73 22.06
N SER A 73 11.82 1.85 22.25
CA SER A 73 12.50 2.22 23.52
C SER A 73 11.72 3.19 24.39
N GLY A 74 10.66 3.81 23.86
CA GLY A 74 9.89 4.88 24.51
C GLY A 74 8.48 4.45 24.96
N GLY A 75 7.77 5.40 25.57
CA GLY A 75 6.41 5.21 26.06
C GLY A 75 5.33 5.27 24.97
N PHE A 76 4.08 5.16 25.41
CA PHE A 76 2.86 5.18 24.57
C PHE A 76 2.77 6.38 23.61
N GLU A 77 3.30 7.54 24.01
CA GLU A 77 3.26 8.76 23.17
C GLU A 77 4.03 8.60 21.85
N TYR A 78 5.17 7.90 21.87
CA TYR A 78 5.97 7.62 20.67
C TYR A 78 5.26 6.63 19.73
N VAL A 79 4.53 5.67 20.30
CA VAL A 79 3.72 4.72 19.54
C VAL A 79 2.58 5.43 18.80
N LEU A 80 1.94 6.40 19.44
CA LEU A 80 0.88 7.20 18.82
C LEU A 80 1.45 8.08 17.67
N GLY A 81 2.60 8.70 17.90
CA GLY A 81 3.32 9.46 16.87
C GLY A 81 3.68 8.60 15.66
N PHE A 82 4.20 7.39 15.90
CA PHE A 82 4.50 6.40 14.87
C PHE A 82 3.26 6.00 14.07
N ALA A 83 2.13 5.73 14.74
CA ALA A 83 0.87 5.38 14.10
C ALA A 83 0.37 6.49 13.16
N LEU A 84 0.44 7.75 13.60
CA LEU A 84 0.06 8.90 12.79
C LEU A 84 0.98 9.08 11.57
N LEU A 85 2.30 8.91 11.73
CA LEU A 85 3.25 8.98 10.62
C LEU A 85 3.01 7.86 9.61
N MET A 86 2.72 6.64 10.05
CA MET A 86 2.38 5.53 9.16
C MET A 86 1.05 5.75 8.43
N CYS A 87 0.08 6.38 9.08
CA CYS A 87 -1.17 6.80 8.47
C CYS A 87 -0.93 7.83 7.35
N LEU A 88 -0.15 8.86 7.63
CA LEU A 88 0.22 9.86 6.62
C LEU A 88 1.01 9.23 5.47
N TRP A 89 1.97 8.37 5.77
CA TRP A 89 2.75 7.71 4.74
C TRP A 89 1.89 6.84 3.81
N GLY A 90 0.99 6.03 4.33
CA GLY A 90 0.07 5.22 3.53
C GLY A 90 -0.78 6.07 2.57
N PHE A 91 -1.24 7.24 3.04
CA PHE A 91 -1.99 8.18 2.22
C PHE A 91 -1.14 8.75 1.08
N PHE A 92 0.02 9.34 1.40
CA PHE A 92 0.91 9.95 0.41
C PHE A 92 1.54 8.93 -0.54
N PHE A 93 1.75 7.69 -0.09
CA PHE A 93 2.24 6.60 -0.94
C PHE A 93 1.25 6.22 -2.05
N THR A 94 -0.04 6.23 -1.76
CA THR A 94 -1.09 5.81 -2.71
C THR A 94 -1.46 6.92 -3.69
N LEU A 95 -1.32 8.18 -3.34
CA LEU A 95 -1.71 9.33 -4.16
C LEU A 95 -1.03 9.41 -5.54
N PRO A 96 0.29 9.20 -5.72
CA PRO A 96 0.96 9.36 -7.00
C PRO A 96 0.63 8.25 -8.00
N ILE A 97 0.06 7.12 -7.55
CA ILE A 97 -0.21 5.96 -8.40
C ILE A 97 -1.35 6.26 -9.37
N GLY A 98 -1.21 5.87 -10.64
CA GLY A 98 -2.19 6.12 -11.69
C GLY A 98 -3.54 5.44 -11.44
N GLY A 99 -4.64 6.02 -11.90
CA GLY A 99 -5.98 5.42 -11.77
C GLY A 99 -6.10 4.04 -12.42
N ALA A 100 -5.40 3.82 -13.52
CA ALA A 100 -5.35 2.53 -14.22
C ALA A 100 -4.69 1.43 -13.37
N ASP A 101 -3.71 1.78 -12.53
CA ASP A 101 -2.96 0.84 -11.69
C ASP A 101 -3.59 0.69 -10.28
N MET A 102 -4.68 1.43 -9.97
CA MET A 102 -5.36 1.39 -8.67
C MET A 102 -5.86 -0.01 -8.26
N PRO A 103 -6.44 -0.82 -9.15
CA PRO A 103 -6.88 -2.17 -8.78
C PRO A 103 -5.74 -3.04 -8.25
N ILE A 104 -4.52 -2.89 -8.80
CA ILE A 104 -3.32 -3.61 -8.34
C ILE A 104 -2.98 -3.19 -6.91
N ILE A 105 -2.98 -1.89 -6.63
CA ILE A 105 -2.65 -1.37 -5.30
C ILE A 105 -3.68 -1.79 -4.25
N ILE A 106 -4.96 -1.78 -4.59
CA ILE A 106 -6.03 -2.26 -3.70
C ILE A 106 -5.80 -3.73 -3.34
N SER A 107 -5.43 -4.56 -4.32
CA SER A 107 -5.11 -5.98 -4.09
C SER A 107 -3.88 -6.15 -3.19
N VAL A 108 -2.82 -5.35 -3.39
CA VAL A 108 -1.63 -5.34 -2.54
C VAL A 108 -1.96 -4.92 -1.11
N LEU A 109 -2.74 -3.85 -0.92
CA LEU A 109 -3.16 -3.39 0.41
C LEU A 109 -4.01 -4.44 1.13
N ASN A 110 -4.90 -5.14 0.40
CA ASN A 110 -5.67 -6.25 0.94
C ASN A 110 -4.76 -7.41 1.40
N SER A 111 -3.74 -7.75 0.59
CA SER A 111 -2.74 -8.76 0.96
C SER A 111 -1.98 -8.36 2.23
N LEU A 112 -1.53 -7.11 2.33
CA LEU A 112 -0.87 -6.58 3.53
C LEU A 112 -1.77 -6.64 4.76
N SER A 113 -3.07 -6.37 4.62
CA SER A 113 -4.05 -6.54 5.71
C SER A 113 -4.14 -7.99 6.18
N GLY A 114 -4.09 -8.96 5.25
CA GLY A 114 -4.04 -10.39 5.57
C GLY A 114 -2.79 -10.75 6.37
N TRP A 115 -1.61 -10.30 5.92
CA TRP A 115 -0.35 -10.51 6.66
C TRP A 115 -0.35 -9.82 8.03
N CYS A 116 -0.95 -8.63 8.15
CA CYS A 116 -1.12 -7.97 9.44
C CYS A 116 -2.00 -8.80 10.39
N THR A 117 -3.04 -9.47 9.87
CA THR A 117 -3.88 -10.38 10.67
C THR A 117 -3.09 -11.59 11.17
N VAL A 118 -2.14 -12.11 10.39
CA VAL A 118 -1.20 -13.16 10.84
C VAL A 118 -0.38 -12.68 12.04
N LEU A 119 0.18 -11.47 11.96
CA LEU A 119 0.98 -10.90 13.06
C LEU A 119 0.13 -10.73 14.33
N VAL A 120 -1.12 -10.30 14.20
CA VAL A 120 -2.07 -10.24 15.32
C VAL A 120 -2.35 -11.65 15.89
N GLY A 121 -2.46 -12.65 15.01
CA GLY A 121 -2.62 -14.05 15.42
C GLY A 121 -1.43 -14.55 16.26
N PHE A 122 -0.21 -14.21 15.86
CA PHE A 122 0.99 -14.53 16.66
C PHE A 122 1.05 -13.75 17.97
N SER A 123 0.63 -12.48 17.99
CA SER A 123 0.60 -11.69 19.21
C SER A 123 -0.40 -12.24 20.26
N ARG A 124 -1.44 -12.90 19.79
CA ARG A 124 -2.52 -13.42 20.64
C ARG A 124 -2.55 -14.94 20.82
N ASP A 125 -1.53 -15.62 20.31
CA ASP A 125 -1.48 -17.10 20.28
C ASP A 125 -2.75 -17.74 19.71
N ASN A 126 -3.38 -17.08 18.72
CA ASN A 126 -4.62 -17.49 18.11
C ASN A 126 -4.40 -18.14 16.76
N THR A 127 -4.41 -19.47 16.72
CA THR A 127 -4.19 -20.28 15.51
C THR A 127 -5.21 -19.96 14.40
N LEU A 128 -6.45 -19.65 14.76
CA LEU A 128 -7.50 -19.35 13.78
C LEU A 128 -7.19 -18.05 13.03
N LEU A 129 -6.72 -17.01 13.72
CA LEU A 129 -6.30 -15.76 13.10
C LEU A 129 -5.07 -15.96 12.17
N ILE A 130 -4.15 -16.83 12.56
CA ILE A 130 -2.98 -17.17 11.73
C ILE A 130 -3.44 -17.84 10.44
N ILE A 131 -4.32 -18.84 10.53
CA ILE A 131 -4.81 -19.58 9.35
C ILE A 131 -5.60 -18.64 8.42
N VAL A 132 -6.54 -17.88 8.94
CA VAL A 132 -7.36 -16.97 8.13
C VAL A 132 -6.50 -15.87 7.52
N GLY A 133 -5.60 -15.29 8.29
CA GLY A 133 -4.69 -14.25 7.83
C GLY A 133 -3.76 -14.74 6.71
N THR A 134 -3.19 -15.95 6.83
CA THR A 134 -2.34 -16.54 5.79
C THR A 134 -3.12 -16.83 4.50
N LEU A 135 -4.34 -17.32 4.60
CA LEU A 135 -5.21 -17.56 3.43
C LEU A 135 -5.51 -16.25 2.70
N VAL A 136 -5.92 -15.20 3.42
CA VAL A 136 -6.21 -13.87 2.85
C VAL A 136 -4.94 -13.23 2.29
N GLY A 137 -3.83 -13.27 3.04
CA GLY A 137 -2.55 -12.69 2.62
C GLY A 137 -2.00 -13.38 1.37
N ALA A 138 -1.99 -14.72 1.33
CA ALA A 138 -1.52 -15.50 0.19
C ALA A 138 -2.40 -15.29 -1.05
N SER A 139 -3.72 -15.38 -0.90
CA SER A 139 -4.66 -15.18 -2.01
C SER A 139 -4.56 -13.76 -2.58
N GLY A 140 -4.43 -12.73 -1.73
CA GLY A 140 -4.24 -11.36 -2.15
C GLY A 140 -2.92 -11.15 -2.90
N THR A 141 -1.83 -11.80 -2.45
CA THR A 141 -0.51 -11.74 -3.13
C THR A 141 -0.59 -12.38 -4.52
N ILE A 142 -1.21 -13.55 -4.63
CA ILE A 142 -1.40 -14.25 -5.90
C ILE A 142 -2.26 -13.41 -6.85
N LEU A 143 -3.36 -12.84 -6.35
CA LEU A 143 -4.24 -11.97 -7.14
C LEU A 143 -3.49 -10.75 -7.66
N SER A 144 -2.70 -10.08 -6.82
CA SER A 144 -1.88 -8.94 -7.22
C SER A 144 -0.89 -9.29 -8.32
N TYR A 145 -0.26 -10.46 -8.21
CA TYR A 145 0.68 -10.96 -9.22
C TYR A 145 -0.01 -11.26 -10.57
N ILE A 146 -1.13 -11.99 -10.53
CA ILE A 146 -1.89 -12.33 -11.75
C ILE A 146 -2.40 -11.06 -12.43
N MET A 147 -2.92 -10.11 -11.64
CA MET A 147 -3.47 -8.85 -12.13
C MET A 147 -2.40 -7.98 -12.80
N THR A 148 -1.22 -7.88 -12.19
CA THR A 148 -0.07 -7.17 -12.77
C THR A 148 0.38 -7.80 -14.09
N LYS A 149 0.42 -9.12 -14.14
CA LYS A 149 0.77 -9.87 -15.35
C LYS A 149 -0.28 -9.68 -16.45
N ALA A 150 -1.56 -9.71 -16.11
CA ALA A 150 -2.66 -9.49 -17.05
C ALA A 150 -2.65 -8.08 -17.64
N MET A 151 -2.23 -7.08 -16.86
CA MET A 151 -2.08 -5.69 -17.31
C MET A 151 -0.75 -5.40 -18.01
N ASN A 152 0.09 -6.41 -18.22
CA ASN A 152 1.44 -6.29 -18.79
C ASN A 152 2.29 -5.23 -18.07
N ARG A 153 2.18 -5.17 -16.73
CA ARG A 153 2.91 -4.27 -15.86
C ARG A 153 3.82 -5.06 -14.92
N ASN A 154 4.93 -4.46 -14.49
CA ASN A 154 5.77 -5.03 -13.43
C ASN A 154 5.31 -4.49 -12.08
N LEU A 155 4.99 -5.37 -11.12
CA LEU A 155 4.51 -5.00 -9.79
C LEU A 155 5.47 -4.02 -9.09
N LEU A 156 6.76 -4.30 -9.14
CA LEU A 156 7.79 -3.43 -8.57
C LEU A 156 7.83 -2.06 -9.28
N LYS A 157 7.63 -2.05 -10.61
CA LYS A 157 7.60 -0.81 -11.37
C LYS A 157 6.38 0.04 -11.00
N VAL A 158 5.21 -0.56 -10.79
CA VAL A 158 3.99 0.13 -10.34
C VAL A 158 4.15 0.73 -8.95
N ILE A 159 4.82 0.00 -8.04
CA ILE A 159 5.00 0.43 -6.64
C ILE A 159 6.11 1.49 -6.53
N PHE A 160 7.24 1.30 -7.20
CA PHE A 160 8.45 2.11 -6.98
C PHE A 160 8.76 3.13 -8.08
N THR A 161 8.24 2.95 -9.31
CA THR A 161 8.57 3.84 -10.43
C THR A 161 7.42 4.81 -10.71
N PRO A 162 7.70 6.09 -11.08
CA PRO A 162 6.69 6.99 -11.61
C PRO A 162 6.04 6.35 -12.84
N PRO A 163 4.75 6.59 -13.07
CA PRO A 163 4.18 6.31 -14.37
C PRO A 163 4.86 7.25 -15.37
N GLU A 164 5.98 6.78 -15.90
CA GLU A 164 6.64 7.39 -17.03
C GLU A 164 5.67 7.25 -18.21
N ASN A 165 5.14 8.39 -18.65
CA ASN A 165 4.46 8.60 -19.94
C ASN A 165 3.55 7.45 -20.42
N THR A 166 2.55 7.08 -19.64
CA THR A 166 1.47 6.18 -20.11
C THR A 166 0.79 6.76 -21.37
N ALA A 167 0.88 8.08 -21.59
CA ALA A 167 0.42 8.73 -22.82
C ALA A 167 1.33 8.41 -24.02
N GLU A 168 2.66 8.40 -23.83
CA GLU A 168 3.60 8.05 -24.92
C GLU A 168 3.58 6.56 -25.26
N ASP A 169 3.44 5.68 -24.25
CA ASP A 169 3.33 4.24 -24.49
C ASP A 169 1.99 3.86 -25.12
N ALA A 170 0.91 4.54 -24.75
CA ALA A 170 -0.39 4.39 -25.41
C ALA A 170 -0.33 4.93 -26.85
N GLU A 171 0.34 6.05 -27.07
CA GLU A 171 0.50 6.62 -28.41
C GLU A 171 1.44 5.79 -29.29
N LYS A 172 2.50 5.20 -28.72
CA LYS A 172 3.36 4.23 -29.42
C LYS A 172 2.60 2.94 -29.74
N SER A 173 1.75 2.45 -28.84
CA SER A 173 0.92 1.27 -29.10
C SER A 173 -0.13 1.53 -30.18
N VAL A 174 -0.73 2.73 -30.21
CA VAL A 174 -1.68 3.14 -31.26
C VAL A 174 -0.97 3.36 -32.59
N ARG A 175 0.26 3.90 -32.60
CA ARG A 175 1.07 4.04 -33.83
C ARG A 175 1.59 2.71 -34.37
N ALA A 176 1.73 1.68 -33.52
CA ALA A 176 2.14 0.33 -33.95
C ALA A 176 1.00 -0.46 -34.58
N ILE A 177 -0.25 -0.02 -34.46
CA ILE A 177 -1.36 -0.54 -35.23
C ILE A 177 -1.27 0.08 -36.62
N HIS A 178 -0.56 -0.57 -37.53
CA HIS A 178 -0.56 -0.21 -38.94
C HIS A 178 -2.00 -0.10 -39.43
N PRO A 179 -2.39 0.98 -40.13
CA PRO A 179 -3.67 1.01 -40.81
C PRO A 179 -3.65 -0.11 -41.86
N VAL A 180 -4.44 -1.14 -41.60
CA VAL A 180 -4.68 -2.19 -42.61
C VAL A 180 -5.36 -1.46 -43.79
N SER A 181 -4.61 -1.28 -44.86
CA SER A 181 -5.09 -0.66 -46.11
C SER A 181 -6.23 -1.54 -46.64
N TYR A 182 -7.45 -1.06 -46.52
CA TYR A 182 -8.61 -1.64 -47.21
C TYR A 182 -8.61 -1.23 -48.69
N THR A 183 -7.56 -1.54 -49.40
CA THR A 183 -7.51 -1.35 -50.87
C THR A 183 -7.47 -2.68 -51.58
N HIS A 184 -8.53 -3.47 -51.48
CA HIS A 184 -8.88 -4.51 -52.46
C HIS A 184 -10.32 -4.94 -52.30
N LEU A 185 -11.27 -4.10 -52.74
CA LEU A 185 -12.61 -4.52 -53.15
C LEU A 185 -13.02 -3.60 -54.30
N THR A 186 -12.55 -3.94 -55.52
CA THR A 186 -13.23 -3.66 -56.82
C THR A 186 -13.11 -4.90 -57.67
#